data_2e17cf2e8ac9b77bb2981e6ec69762da
#
_entry.id   2e17cf2e8ac9b77bb2981e6ec69762da
#
_cell.length_a   1.000
_cell.length_b   1.000
_cell.length_c   1.000
_cell.angle_alpha   90.00
_cell.angle_beta   90.00
_cell.angle_gamma   90.00
#
_symmetry.space_group_name_H-M   'P 1'
#
loop_
_entity.id
_entity.type
_entity.pdbx_description
1 polymer ?
#
loop_
_entity_poly.entity_id
_entity_poly.type
_entity_poly.pdbx_seq_one_letter_code
_entity_poly.pdbx_strand_id
1 'polypeptide(L)'
;MTAKDFSPAVDFTCSEGVLKAAHQKNAYSKFLTSSAPSWQWGLAKQLDQAASQAPEVLHELYGDLDFSASDGSDIVRALGNLGNFSRDDSLRALFSWERLLNRQLFAHHETTQEGERQVWAVPLAAHFSDGGAGTNVTGAVLGVDFLWGETQSAVYAAMGHLETSAGPEHSTSRGEGIWLGGKLGRTLASGLRFEGQLRGGVYSAERSRTVELAQSISRIESDETVYLLSGALRTGWIGTLGESEVEFFPHVLMTGTVLRTPTLTESGTGALSIRRSFLHSAAAGAGLTVNVPAPSQFSDYAWNWSLSIEWTRELTERAGNVSFGLAGAAGETARSMDWPERNRLAGSVSLELLRKSGFSAALRLDGETMGSAHSAGAASAELRWTW
;
A
#
# COMPACT_ATOMS: atom_id res chain seq x y z
N MET A 1 19.79 1.89 -49.68
CA MET A 1 19.11 2.12 -48.40
C MET A 1 17.74 2.68 -48.69
N THR A 2 16.70 1.98 -48.36
CA THR A 2 15.34 2.50 -48.50
C THR A 2 14.99 3.29 -47.24
N ALA A 3 14.10 4.28 -47.33
CA ALA A 3 13.70 5.09 -46.17
C ALA A 3 13.16 4.25 -44.99
N LYS A 4 12.68 3.04 -45.22
CA LYS A 4 12.24 2.07 -44.21
C LYS A 4 13.37 1.58 -43.29
N ASP A 5 14.63 1.73 -43.68
CA ASP A 5 15.77 1.26 -42.89
C ASP A 5 16.13 2.25 -41.78
N PHE A 6 15.51 3.44 -41.73
CA PHE A 6 15.83 4.50 -40.78
C PHE A 6 14.81 4.64 -39.66
N SER A 7 13.56 4.27 -39.86
CA SER A 7 12.51 4.41 -38.86
C SER A 7 11.38 3.42 -39.11
N PRO A 8 10.90 2.71 -38.07
CA PRO A 8 9.73 1.85 -38.18
C PRO A 8 8.40 2.64 -38.20
N ALA A 9 8.42 3.89 -37.71
CA ALA A 9 7.23 4.70 -37.47
C ALA A 9 7.06 5.88 -38.43
N VAL A 10 8.13 6.31 -39.16
CA VAL A 10 8.15 7.51 -40.00
C VAL A 10 8.46 7.16 -41.45
N ASP A 11 7.64 7.69 -42.36
CA ASP A 11 7.90 7.67 -43.82
C ASP A 11 8.67 8.93 -44.22
N PHE A 12 9.74 8.74 -44.99
CA PHE A 12 10.51 9.82 -45.56
C PHE A 12 10.22 9.93 -47.06
N THR A 13 9.84 11.10 -47.53
CA THR A 13 9.62 11.40 -48.95
C THR A 13 10.51 12.56 -49.37
N CYS A 14 11.13 12.44 -50.53
CA CYS A 14 11.91 13.53 -51.13
C CYS A 14 11.15 14.04 -52.38
N SER A 15 10.77 15.33 -52.34
CA SER A 15 10.13 16.00 -53.47
C SER A 15 10.79 17.34 -53.66
N GLU A 16 11.22 17.64 -54.92
CA GLU A 16 11.84 18.90 -55.30
C GLU A 16 13.07 19.30 -54.44
N GLY A 17 13.84 18.28 -54.01
CA GLY A 17 15.02 18.50 -53.14
C GLY A 17 14.70 18.76 -51.66
N VAL A 18 13.44 18.66 -51.27
CA VAL A 18 13.01 18.79 -49.86
C VAL A 18 12.70 17.41 -49.30
N LEU A 19 13.40 17.04 -48.24
CA LEU A 19 13.08 15.83 -47.44
C LEU A 19 11.90 16.13 -46.51
N LYS A 20 10.82 15.36 -46.67
CA LYS A 20 9.66 15.40 -45.76
C LYS A 20 9.59 14.12 -44.96
N ALA A 21 9.33 14.25 -43.68
CA ALA A 21 9.09 13.15 -42.74
C ALA A 21 7.64 13.23 -42.23
N ALA A 22 6.94 12.10 -42.19
CA ALA A 22 5.59 12.02 -41.69
C ALA A 22 5.37 10.68 -40.96
N HIS A 23 4.72 10.68 -39.83
CA HIS A 23 4.35 9.45 -39.13
C HIS A 23 3.40 8.61 -39.97
N GLN A 24 3.64 7.31 -40.00
CA GLN A 24 2.76 6.35 -40.65
C GLN A 24 1.42 6.27 -39.88
N LYS A 25 0.39 5.86 -40.61
CA LYS A 25 -0.90 5.55 -39.95
C LYS A 25 -0.70 4.40 -38.96
N ASN A 26 -1.16 4.58 -37.72
CA ASN A 26 -0.97 3.62 -36.63
C ASN A 26 0.52 3.29 -36.39
N ALA A 27 1.37 4.30 -36.40
CA ALA A 27 2.82 4.18 -36.38
C ALA A 27 3.32 3.31 -35.21
N TYR A 28 2.65 3.36 -34.07
CA TYR A 28 3.04 2.67 -32.83
C TYR A 28 2.13 1.47 -32.53
N SER A 29 0.82 1.60 -32.73
CA SER A 29 -0.13 0.52 -32.39
C SER A 29 -0.02 -0.70 -33.32
N LYS A 30 0.47 -0.55 -34.54
CA LYS A 30 0.63 -1.67 -35.49
C LYS A 30 1.61 -2.76 -35.02
N PHE A 31 2.51 -2.45 -34.10
CA PHE A 31 3.51 -3.40 -33.59
C PHE A 31 2.96 -4.23 -32.41
N LEU A 32 1.82 -3.84 -31.81
CA LEU A 32 1.23 -4.58 -30.72
C LEU A 32 0.50 -5.83 -31.22
N THR A 33 0.71 -6.93 -30.50
CA THR A 33 -0.03 -8.19 -30.75
C THR A 33 -1.36 -8.18 -29.99
N SER A 34 -2.29 -9.05 -30.39
CA SER A 34 -3.59 -9.20 -29.71
C SER A 34 -3.47 -9.61 -28.24
N SER A 35 -2.32 -10.13 -27.83
CA SER A 35 -2.02 -10.50 -26.43
C SER A 35 -1.52 -9.33 -25.58
N ALA A 36 -1.21 -8.17 -26.19
CA ALA A 36 -0.78 -7.00 -25.44
C ALA A 36 -1.91 -6.49 -24.53
N PRO A 37 -1.59 -6.04 -23.30
CA PRO A 37 -2.57 -5.49 -22.38
C PRO A 37 -3.34 -4.31 -22.98
N SER A 38 -4.62 -4.18 -22.63
CA SER A 38 -5.49 -3.10 -23.17
C SER A 38 -4.95 -1.70 -22.90
N TRP A 39 -4.29 -1.49 -21.77
CA TRP A 39 -3.66 -0.21 -21.42
C TRP A 39 -2.48 0.12 -22.36
N GLN A 40 -1.70 -0.88 -22.79
CA GLN A 40 -0.58 -0.68 -23.73
C GLN A 40 -1.11 -0.26 -25.12
N TRP A 41 -2.21 -0.89 -25.57
CA TRP A 41 -2.93 -0.44 -26.77
C TRP A 41 -3.45 0.99 -26.62
N GLY A 42 -3.93 1.37 -25.43
CA GLY A 42 -4.38 2.73 -25.14
C GLY A 42 -3.27 3.75 -25.29
N LEU A 43 -2.08 3.50 -24.72
CA LEU A 43 -0.91 4.38 -24.87
C LEU A 43 -0.44 4.48 -26.33
N ALA A 44 -0.36 3.36 -27.06
CA ALA A 44 0.02 3.37 -28.46
C ALA A 44 -0.92 4.21 -29.32
N LYS A 45 -2.24 4.10 -29.09
CA LYS A 45 -3.25 4.91 -29.79
C LYS A 45 -3.14 6.39 -29.46
N GLN A 46 -2.80 6.75 -28.23
CA GLN A 46 -2.56 8.14 -27.84
C GLN A 46 -1.37 8.73 -28.60
N LEU A 47 -0.26 7.97 -28.73
CA LEU A 47 0.87 8.37 -29.58
C LEU A 47 0.47 8.50 -31.04
N ASP A 48 -0.24 7.53 -31.59
CA ASP A 48 -0.71 7.59 -33.02
C ASP A 48 -1.59 8.84 -33.27
N GLN A 49 -2.46 9.20 -32.34
CA GLN A 49 -3.33 10.38 -32.44
C GLN A 49 -2.56 11.69 -32.28
N ALA A 50 -1.64 11.75 -31.32
CA ALA A 50 -0.86 12.94 -31.06
C ALA A 50 0.25 13.18 -32.11
N ALA A 51 0.68 12.15 -32.85
CA ALA A 51 1.75 12.24 -33.82
C ALA A 51 1.49 13.30 -34.92
N SER A 52 0.22 13.50 -35.33
CA SER A 52 -0.13 14.52 -36.31
C SER A 52 -0.02 15.96 -35.79
N GLN A 53 -0.10 16.15 -34.48
CA GLN A 53 0.00 17.46 -33.83
C GLN A 53 1.38 17.69 -33.22
N ALA A 54 2.14 16.62 -33.03
CA ALA A 54 3.49 16.56 -32.45
C ALA A 54 3.68 17.58 -31.31
N PRO A 55 2.91 17.45 -30.19
CA PRO A 55 3.01 18.38 -29.08
C PRO A 55 4.44 18.39 -28.52
N GLU A 56 4.95 19.57 -28.21
CA GLU A 56 6.35 19.78 -27.81
C GLU A 56 6.78 18.85 -26.65
N VAL A 57 5.87 18.61 -25.71
CA VAL A 57 6.12 17.72 -24.55
C VAL A 57 6.38 16.26 -24.94
N LEU A 58 5.98 15.84 -26.12
CA LEU A 58 6.22 14.50 -26.65
C LEU A 58 7.37 14.41 -27.66
N HIS A 59 8.04 15.52 -28.00
CA HIS A 59 9.10 15.53 -29.03
C HIS A 59 10.25 14.59 -28.68
N GLU A 60 10.70 14.58 -27.43
CA GLU A 60 11.79 13.70 -26.99
C GLU A 60 11.36 12.23 -27.06
N LEU A 61 10.13 11.92 -26.63
CA LEU A 61 9.60 10.56 -26.70
C LEU A 61 9.46 10.07 -28.15
N TYR A 62 8.97 10.92 -29.05
CA TYR A 62 8.92 10.60 -30.50
C TYR A 62 10.33 10.40 -31.05
N GLY A 63 11.27 11.30 -30.75
CA GLY A 63 12.66 11.16 -31.18
C GLY A 63 13.29 9.84 -30.78
N ASP A 64 12.98 9.35 -29.59
CA ASP A 64 13.46 8.07 -29.09
C ASP A 64 12.80 6.87 -29.77
N LEU A 65 11.47 6.90 -29.99
CA LEU A 65 10.70 5.80 -30.54
C LEU A 65 10.84 5.70 -32.08
N ASP A 66 10.91 6.83 -32.77
CA ASP A 66 10.91 6.88 -34.24
C ASP A 66 12.19 6.31 -34.87
N PHE A 67 13.29 6.36 -34.14
CA PHE A 67 14.59 5.83 -34.62
C PHE A 67 14.96 4.51 -33.93
N SER A 68 13.99 3.79 -33.41
CA SER A 68 14.16 2.47 -32.81
C SER A 68 14.39 1.35 -33.85
N ALA A 69 14.53 0.11 -33.37
CA ALA A 69 14.72 -1.04 -34.23
C ALA A 69 13.60 -1.19 -35.29
N SER A 70 13.97 -1.54 -36.51
CA SER A 70 13.07 -1.58 -37.69
C SER A 70 11.92 -2.58 -37.56
N ASP A 71 12.03 -3.59 -36.68
CA ASP A 71 10.98 -4.56 -36.37
C ASP A 71 9.94 -4.05 -35.36
N GLY A 72 10.17 -2.88 -34.77
CA GLY A 72 9.29 -2.27 -33.76
C GLY A 72 9.32 -2.92 -32.39
N SER A 73 10.22 -3.89 -32.14
CA SER A 73 10.32 -4.58 -30.83
C SER A 73 10.64 -3.61 -29.69
N ASP A 74 11.47 -2.60 -29.96
CA ASP A 74 11.83 -1.58 -28.99
C ASP A 74 10.63 -0.68 -28.64
N ILE A 75 9.76 -0.38 -29.60
CA ILE A 75 8.51 0.36 -29.37
C ILE A 75 7.61 -0.42 -28.42
N VAL A 76 7.44 -1.72 -28.67
CA VAL A 76 6.61 -2.59 -27.81
C VAL A 76 7.15 -2.64 -26.39
N ARG A 77 8.48 -2.77 -26.24
CA ARG A 77 9.14 -2.76 -24.92
C ARG A 77 8.97 -1.40 -24.23
N ALA A 78 9.24 -0.30 -24.91
CA ALA A 78 9.10 1.05 -24.35
C ALA A 78 7.65 1.33 -23.91
N LEU A 79 6.64 0.98 -24.70
CA LEU A 79 5.24 1.08 -24.31
C LEU A 79 4.92 0.24 -23.08
N GLY A 80 5.51 -0.95 -22.95
CA GLY A 80 5.41 -1.80 -21.77
C GLY A 80 5.98 -1.12 -20.53
N ASN A 81 7.18 -0.56 -20.66
CA ASN A 81 7.87 0.14 -19.56
C ASN A 81 7.16 1.43 -19.14
N LEU A 82 6.62 2.19 -20.09
CA LEU A 82 5.86 3.41 -19.79
C LEU A 82 4.65 3.16 -18.88
N GLY A 83 3.90 2.08 -19.11
CA GLY A 83 2.72 1.75 -18.34
C GLY A 83 3.00 0.87 -17.10
N ASN A 84 4.24 0.43 -16.91
CA ASN A 84 4.64 -0.31 -15.72
C ASN A 84 5.13 0.68 -14.64
N PHE A 85 4.22 1.16 -13.80
CA PHE A 85 4.57 2.11 -12.76
C PHE A 85 4.44 1.48 -11.38
N SER A 86 5.48 1.63 -10.58
CA SER A 86 5.60 1.15 -9.19
C SER A 86 4.68 1.85 -8.19
N ARG A 87 3.82 2.74 -8.67
CA ARG A 87 2.80 3.41 -7.85
C ARG A 87 1.91 2.40 -7.14
N ASP A 88 1.55 1.31 -7.83
CA ASP A 88 0.71 0.25 -7.27
C ASP A 88 1.36 -0.40 -6.06
N ASP A 89 2.68 -0.58 -6.07
CA ASP A 89 3.43 -1.21 -4.98
C ASP A 89 3.42 -0.34 -3.72
N SER A 90 3.64 0.97 -3.86
CA SER A 90 3.57 1.90 -2.74
C SER A 90 2.14 2.05 -2.19
N LEU A 91 1.10 1.98 -3.02
CA LEU A 91 -0.29 1.97 -2.58
C LEU A 91 -0.67 0.66 -1.88
N ARG A 92 -0.14 -0.50 -2.34
CA ARG A 92 -0.29 -1.78 -1.63
C ARG A 92 0.42 -1.75 -0.28
N ALA A 93 1.59 -1.11 -0.19
CA ALA A 93 2.29 -0.91 1.08
C ALA A 93 1.46 -0.10 2.08
N LEU A 94 0.70 0.91 1.63
CA LEU A 94 -0.24 1.63 2.48
C LEU A 94 -1.36 0.73 3.01
N PHE A 95 -1.94 -0.16 2.20
CA PHE A 95 -2.90 -1.15 2.69
C PHE A 95 -2.27 -2.12 3.71
N SER A 96 -1.01 -2.50 3.52
CA SER A 96 -0.27 -3.36 4.48
C SER A 96 -0.01 -2.63 5.80
N TRP A 97 0.35 -1.34 5.73
CA TRP A 97 0.47 -0.47 6.89
C TRP A 97 -0.84 -0.36 7.67
N GLU A 98 -1.97 -0.15 6.98
CA GLU A 98 -3.28 -0.08 7.58
C GLU A 98 -3.66 -1.38 8.33
N ARG A 99 -3.31 -2.53 7.77
CA ARG A 99 -3.51 -3.84 8.43
C ARG A 99 -2.63 -3.99 9.68
N LEU A 100 -1.37 -3.58 9.57
CA LEU A 100 -0.45 -3.59 10.73
C LEU A 100 -0.97 -2.70 11.85
N LEU A 101 -1.39 -1.48 11.54
CA LEU A 101 -2.01 -0.57 12.53
C LEU A 101 -3.26 -1.18 13.17
N ASN A 102 -4.12 -1.87 12.39
CA ASN A 102 -5.27 -2.57 12.96
C ASN A 102 -4.86 -3.60 14.00
N ARG A 103 -3.85 -4.43 13.69
CA ARG A 103 -3.36 -5.47 14.63
C ARG A 103 -2.73 -4.85 15.88
N GLN A 104 -1.94 -3.80 15.73
CA GLN A 104 -1.32 -3.10 16.87
C GLN A 104 -2.39 -2.52 17.80
N LEU A 105 -3.38 -1.84 17.24
CA LEU A 105 -4.45 -1.22 18.03
C LEU A 105 -5.39 -2.24 18.69
N PHE A 106 -5.66 -3.39 18.04
CA PHE A 106 -6.42 -4.46 18.69
C PHE A 106 -5.63 -5.24 19.74
N ALA A 107 -4.30 -5.23 19.65
CA ALA A 107 -3.45 -5.84 20.66
C ALA A 107 -3.21 -4.95 21.87
N HIS A 108 -3.41 -3.64 21.73
CA HIS A 108 -3.28 -2.69 22.82
C HIS A 108 -4.31 -2.97 23.92
N HIS A 109 -3.83 -3.12 25.16
CA HIS A 109 -4.64 -3.32 26.35
C HIS A 109 -5.03 -1.96 26.95
N GLU A 110 -6.32 -1.68 26.97
CA GLU A 110 -6.91 -0.45 27.45
C GLU A 110 -7.07 -0.49 28.97
N THR A 111 -7.10 0.70 29.62
CA THR A 111 -7.43 0.79 31.05
C THR A 111 -8.84 0.27 31.34
N THR A 112 -8.99 -0.43 32.44
CA THR A 112 -10.25 -1.01 32.91
C THR A 112 -10.80 -0.36 34.17
N GLN A 113 -10.07 0.61 34.76
CA GLN A 113 -10.46 1.24 36.03
C GLN A 113 -11.13 2.59 35.77
N GLU A 114 -12.29 2.80 36.38
CA GLU A 114 -13.04 4.06 36.25
C GLU A 114 -12.25 5.21 36.89
N GLY A 115 -12.15 6.33 36.17
CA GLY A 115 -11.41 7.52 36.57
C GLY A 115 -9.92 7.50 36.26
N GLU A 116 -9.36 6.37 35.87
CA GLU A 116 -7.98 6.29 35.39
C GLU A 116 -7.86 6.72 33.92
N ARG A 117 -6.74 7.32 33.62
CA ARG A 117 -6.31 7.62 32.25
C ARG A 117 -4.98 6.96 31.98
N GLN A 118 -4.82 6.43 30.80
CA GLN A 118 -3.59 5.80 30.38
C GLN A 118 -3.07 6.50 29.12
N VAL A 119 -1.83 6.98 29.15
CA VAL A 119 -1.10 7.42 27.96
C VAL A 119 -0.21 6.29 27.51
N TRP A 120 -0.14 6.10 26.22
CA TRP A 120 0.69 5.05 25.65
C TRP A 120 1.39 5.50 24.35
N ALA A 121 2.51 4.83 24.06
CA ALA A 121 3.30 5.03 22.86
C ALA A 121 3.76 3.68 22.32
N VAL A 122 3.65 3.50 21.01
CA VAL A 122 4.05 2.27 20.30
C VAL A 122 4.96 2.65 19.12
N PRO A 123 6.27 2.80 19.32
CA PRO A 123 7.22 2.80 18.20
C PRO A 123 7.19 1.43 17.52
N LEU A 124 7.29 1.43 16.19
CA LEU A 124 7.25 0.22 15.39
C LEU A 124 8.13 0.32 14.15
N ALA A 125 8.64 -0.83 13.72
CA ALA A 125 9.33 -1.00 12.45
C ALA A 125 8.77 -2.24 11.75
N ALA A 126 8.66 -2.17 10.41
CA ALA A 126 8.16 -3.29 9.62
C ALA A 126 8.86 -3.37 8.26
N HIS A 127 8.84 -4.56 7.69
CA HIS A 127 9.22 -4.81 6.32
C HIS A 127 8.10 -5.57 5.61
N PHE A 128 7.68 -5.08 4.44
CA PHE A 128 6.70 -5.73 3.56
C PHE A 128 7.41 -6.14 2.26
N SER A 129 7.15 -7.34 1.80
CA SER A 129 7.55 -7.82 0.48
C SER A 129 6.30 -8.18 -0.32
N ASP A 130 6.15 -7.62 -1.51
CA ASP A 130 4.97 -7.81 -2.36
C ASP A 130 5.39 -7.86 -3.84
N GLY A 131 5.29 -9.04 -4.46
CA GLY A 131 5.49 -9.22 -5.91
C GLY A 131 6.85 -8.77 -6.47
N GLY A 132 7.91 -8.75 -5.64
CA GLY A 132 9.23 -8.25 -6.01
C GLY A 132 9.52 -6.81 -5.57
N ALA A 133 8.55 -6.14 -4.96
CA ALA A 133 8.76 -4.87 -4.27
C ALA A 133 9.02 -5.10 -2.79
N GLY A 134 9.95 -4.34 -2.21
CA GLY A 134 10.25 -4.29 -0.79
C GLY A 134 9.87 -2.93 -0.21
N THR A 135 9.19 -2.90 0.94
CA THR A 135 8.87 -1.66 1.65
C THR A 135 9.35 -1.74 3.09
N ASN A 136 10.22 -0.81 3.47
CA ASN A 136 10.58 -0.58 4.84
C ASN A 136 9.67 0.47 5.45
N VAL A 137 9.26 0.23 6.68
CA VAL A 137 8.38 1.14 7.42
C VAL A 137 8.96 1.40 8.79
N THR A 138 8.96 2.66 9.19
CA THR A 138 9.19 3.07 10.57
C THR A 138 8.07 4.01 10.99
N GLY A 139 7.62 3.91 12.24
CA GLY A 139 6.52 4.73 12.68
C GLY A 139 6.31 4.67 14.19
N ALA A 140 5.28 5.38 14.62
CA ALA A 140 4.83 5.37 16.00
C ALA A 140 3.33 5.61 16.09
N VAL A 141 2.72 5.08 17.14
CA VAL A 141 1.35 5.40 17.54
C VAL A 141 1.42 5.98 18.96
N LEU A 142 0.70 7.05 19.18
CA LEU A 142 0.56 7.71 20.49
C LEU A 142 -0.92 7.81 20.82
N GLY A 143 -1.32 7.47 22.01
CA GLY A 143 -2.72 7.52 22.37
C GLY A 143 -2.98 7.74 23.87
N VAL A 144 -4.26 8.01 24.12
CA VAL A 144 -4.81 8.16 25.46
C VAL A 144 -6.05 7.29 25.58
N ASP A 145 -6.09 6.47 26.61
CA ASP A 145 -7.25 5.66 26.93
C ASP A 145 -8.04 6.27 28.10
N PHE A 146 -9.32 6.02 28.07
CA PHE A 146 -10.25 6.37 29.14
C PHE A 146 -11.44 5.43 29.14
N LEU A 147 -12.02 5.25 30.30
CA LEU A 147 -13.26 4.48 30.46
C LEU A 147 -14.45 5.44 30.44
N TRP A 148 -15.43 5.15 29.57
CA TRP A 148 -16.70 5.87 29.52
C TRP A 148 -17.85 4.91 29.87
N GLY A 149 -18.26 4.93 31.15
CA GLY A 149 -19.13 3.91 31.70
C GLY A 149 -18.45 2.54 31.63
N GLU A 150 -19.05 1.57 30.95
CA GLU A 150 -18.46 0.23 30.72
C GLU A 150 -17.71 0.12 29.37
N THR A 151 -17.56 1.24 28.65
CA THR A 151 -16.93 1.25 27.33
C THR A 151 -15.51 1.77 27.43
N GLN A 152 -14.57 0.91 27.12
CA GLN A 152 -13.17 1.27 26.93
C GLN A 152 -13.03 2.11 25.65
N SER A 153 -12.36 3.23 25.76
CA SER A 153 -12.23 4.20 24.66
C SER A 153 -10.81 4.68 24.52
N ALA A 154 -10.35 4.88 23.30
CA ALA A 154 -9.06 5.48 23.02
C ALA A 154 -9.17 6.52 21.91
N VAL A 155 -8.36 7.56 22.00
CA VAL A 155 -8.04 8.45 20.89
C VAL A 155 -6.54 8.39 20.65
N TYR A 156 -6.15 8.38 19.38
CA TYR A 156 -4.74 8.20 19.03
C TYR A 156 -4.36 8.96 17.76
N ALA A 157 -3.06 9.24 17.67
CA ALA A 157 -2.40 9.67 16.45
C ALA A 157 -1.34 8.64 16.07
N ALA A 158 -1.21 8.35 14.78
CA ALA A 158 -0.13 7.54 14.25
C ALA A 158 0.65 8.34 13.22
N MET A 159 1.94 8.05 13.11
CA MET A 159 2.82 8.57 12.06
C MET A 159 3.63 7.43 11.48
N GLY A 160 3.95 7.53 10.20
CA GLY A 160 4.74 6.51 9.52
C GLY A 160 5.53 7.06 8.36
N HIS A 161 6.74 6.55 8.20
CA HIS A 161 7.61 6.76 7.05
C HIS A 161 7.72 5.43 6.30
N LEU A 162 7.39 5.44 5.01
CA LEU A 162 7.42 4.26 4.14
C LEU A 162 8.42 4.51 3.01
N GLU A 163 9.32 3.56 2.82
CA GLU A 163 10.29 3.56 1.72
C GLU A 163 10.13 2.27 0.92
N THR A 164 9.59 2.39 -0.30
CA THR A 164 9.34 1.28 -1.22
C THR A 164 10.38 1.29 -2.32
N SER A 165 10.94 0.13 -2.60
CA SER A 165 11.78 -0.12 -3.77
C SER A 165 11.21 -1.28 -4.56
N ALA A 166 11.08 -1.14 -5.86
CA ALA A 166 10.47 -2.15 -6.72
C ALA A 166 11.31 -2.42 -7.96
N GLY A 167 11.47 -3.69 -8.24
CA GLY A 167 11.91 -4.28 -9.49
C GLY A 167 13.29 -3.92 -10.01
N PRO A 168 13.64 -4.51 -11.16
CA PRO A 168 14.89 -4.22 -11.85
C PRO A 168 14.96 -2.79 -12.41
N GLU A 169 13.83 -2.10 -12.50
CA GLU A 169 13.69 -0.75 -13.06
C GLU A 169 14.05 0.37 -12.05
N HIS A 170 14.63 0.02 -10.89
CA HIS A 170 15.05 0.98 -9.86
C HIS A 170 13.98 2.03 -9.52
N SER A 171 12.73 1.62 -9.40
CA SER A 171 11.70 2.53 -8.96
C SER A 171 11.68 2.62 -7.43
N THR A 172 11.60 3.84 -6.94
CA THR A 172 11.58 4.13 -5.51
C THR A 172 10.42 5.05 -5.18
N SER A 173 9.82 4.85 -4.01
CA SER A 173 8.85 5.74 -3.43
C SER A 173 9.22 5.96 -1.97
N ARG A 174 9.29 7.21 -1.54
CA ARG A 174 9.57 7.57 -0.17
C ARG A 174 8.51 8.56 0.30
N GLY A 175 7.85 8.27 1.42
CA GLY A 175 6.79 9.12 1.89
C GLY A 175 6.51 9.02 3.38
N GLU A 176 5.76 9.99 3.85
CA GLU A 176 5.39 10.17 5.25
C GLU A 176 3.88 10.35 5.37
N GLY A 177 3.32 9.86 6.47
CA GLY A 177 1.90 9.99 6.74
C GLY A 177 1.59 10.23 8.20
N ILE A 178 0.42 10.83 8.40
CA ILE A 178 -0.17 11.06 9.72
C ILE A 178 -1.61 10.58 9.70
N TRP A 179 -2.00 9.88 10.75
CA TRP A 179 -3.34 9.33 10.96
C TRP A 179 -3.87 9.78 12.31
N LEU A 180 -5.16 10.08 12.37
CA LEU A 180 -5.89 10.34 13.61
C LEU A 180 -7.07 9.38 13.69
N GLY A 181 -7.31 8.83 14.86
CA GLY A 181 -8.37 7.85 15.04
C GLY A 181 -8.86 7.68 16.45
N GLY A 182 -9.86 6.82 16.57
CA GLY A 182 -10.41 6.39 17.84
C GLY A 182 -10.72 4.90 17.83
N LYS A 183 -10.74 4.34 19.02
CA LYS A 183 -11.10 2.95 19.28
C LYS A 183 -12.12 2.90 20.40
N LEU A 184 -13.05 1.96 20.31
CA LEU A 184 -14.05 1.65 21.33
C LEU A 184 -14.06 0.15 21.56
N GLY A 185 -14.19 -0.26 22.82
CA GLY A 185 -14.29 -1.66 23.20
C GLY A 185 -15.27 -1.85 24.36
N ARG A 186 -16.03 -2.93 24.37
CA ARG A 186 -16.92 -3.31 25.46
C ARG A 186 -16.94 -4.82 25.62
N THR A 187 -16.77 -5.27 26.86
CA THR A 187 -16.95 -6.66 27.25
C THR A 187 -18.22 -6.79 28.07
N LEU A 188 -19.14 -7.65 27.65
CA LEU A 188 -20.38 -7.93 28.35
C LEU A 188 -20.13 -8.94 29.47
N ALA A 189 -21.05 -9.00 30.45
CA ALA A 189 -20.98 -9.97 31.53
C ALA A 189 -20.94 -11.44 31.08
N SER A 190 -21.41 -11.73 29.87
CA SER A 190 -21.33 -13.05 29.23
C SER A 190 -19.94 -13.41 28.71
N GLY A 191 -18.95 -12.53 28.79
CA GLY A 191 -17.65 -12.67 28.16
C GLY A 191 -17.59 -12.26 26.69
N LEU A 192 -18.71 -11.91 26.07
CA LEU A 192 -18.73 -11.43 24.69
C LEU A 192 -18.11 -10.03 24.62
N ARG A 193 -17.11 -9.87 23.76
CA ARG A 193 -16.37 -8.62 23.55
C ARG A 193 -16.61 -8.08 22.15
N PHE A 194 -16.85 -6.78 22.07
CA PHE A 194 -16.95 -6.00 20.84
C PHE A 194 -15.87 -4.93 20.82
N GLU A 195 -15.20 -4.76 19.71
CA GLU A 195 -14.20 -3.70 19.52
C GLU A 195 -14.40 -3.10 18.14
N GLY A 196 -14.26 -1.79 18.07
CA GLY A 196 -14.32 -1.04 16.81
C GLY A 196 -13.28 0.06 16.79
N GLN A 197 -12.72 0.33 15.62
CA GLN A 197 -11.81 1.45 15.41
C GLN A 197 -12.07 2.12 14.08
N LEU A 198 -11.83 3.42 14.05
CA LEU A 198 -11.93 4.25 12.86
C LEU A 198 -10.78 5.25 12.85
N ARG A 199 -10.17 5.47 11.68
CA ARG A 199 -9.14 6.48 11.50
C ARG A 199 -9.16 7.08 10.11
N GLY A 200 -8.75 8.35 10.02
CA GLY A 200 -8.46 9.03 8.78
C GLY A 200 -7.02 9.48 8.75
N GLY A 201 -6.43 9.58 7.57
CA GLY A 201 -5.03 9.98 7.44
C GLY A 201 -4.71 10.62 6.10
N VAL A 202 -3.53 11.22 6.06
CA VAL A 202 -2.92 11.80 4.86
C VAL A 202 -1.51 11.25 4.76
N TYR A 203 -1.15 10.81 3.57
CA TYR A 203 0.18 10.32 3.23
C TYR A 203 0.70 11.07 2.01
N SER A 204 1.93 11.58 2.09
CA SER A 204 2.61 12.29 1.00
C SER A 204 3.86 11.53 0.61
N ALA A 205 4.08 11.32 -0.68
CA ALA A 205 5.22 10.57 -1.18
C ALA A 205 5.83 11.19 -2.43
N GLU A 206 7.16 11.22 -2.46
CA GLU A 206 7.97 11.45 -3.64
C GLU A 206 8.26 10.11 -4.30
N ARG A 207 8.16 10.08 -5.62
CA ARG A 207 8.41 8.88 -6.43
C ARG A 207 9.38 9.16 -7.54
N SER A 208 10.24 8.19 -7.80
CA SER A 208 11.14 8.20 -8.94
C SER A 208 11.10 6.81 -9.58
N ARG A 209 10.97 6.76 -10.89
CA ARG A 209 11.10 5.53 -11.66
C ARG A 209 11.97 5.74 -12.88
N THR A 210 12.72 4.73 -13.23
CA THR A 210 13.51 4.70 -14.45
C THR A 210 12.72 3.96 -15.52
N VAL A 211 12.60 4.56 -16.69
CA VAL A 211 11.91 3.98 -17.86
C VAL A 211 12.93 3.79 -18.98
N GLU A 212 13.16 2.55 -19.35
CA GLU A 212 13.90 2.26 -20.58
C GLU A 212 12.98 2.48 -21.77
N LEU A 213 13.32 3.48 -22.56
CA LEU A 213 12.72 3.77 -23.84
C LEU A 213 13.46 2.98 -24.94
N ALA A 214 13.23 3.31 -26.21
CA ALA A 214 13.84 2.55 -27.31
C ALA A 214 15.36 2.76 -27.39
N GLN A 215 15.85 3.99 -27.21
CA GLN A 215 17.26 4.36 -27.33
C GLN A 215 17.83 5.04 -26.10
N SER A 216 16.99 5.47 -25.17
CA SER A 216 17.38 6.20 -24.00
C SER A 216 16.79 5.62 -22.71
N ILE A 217 17.28 6.11 -21.59
CA ILE A 217 16.75 5.84 -20.26
C ILE A 217 16.24 7.16 -19.69
N SER A 218 14.96 7.24 -19.40
CA SER A 218 14.34 8.41 -18.81
C SER A 218 14.11 8.19 -17.31
N ARG A 219 14.38 9.22 -16.52
CA ARG A 219 13.98 9.30 -15.12
C ARG A 219 12.69 10.08 -15.03
N ILE A 220 11.68 9.47 -14.44
CA ILE A 220 10.36 10.04 -14.26
C ILE A 220 10.13 10.26 -12.77
N GLU A 221 9.69 11.45 -12.40
CA GLU A 221 9.48 11.86 -11.01
C GLU A 221 8.05 12.34 -10.79
N SER A 222 7.55 12.17 -9.59
CA SER A 222 6.24 12.68 -9.18
C SER A 222 6.07 12.78 -7.68
N ASP A 223 5.23 13.73 -7.26
CA ASP A 223 4.80 13.91 -5.89
C ASP A 223 3.31 13.56 -5.78
N GLU A 224 2.96 12.74 -4.83
CA GLU A 224 1.58 12.33 -4.63
C GLU A 224 1.15 12.47 -3.17
N THR A 225 -0.06 12.98 -2.97
CA THR A 225 -0.74 12.98 -1.67
C THR A 225 -1.92 12.03 -1.72
N VAL A 226 -2.00 11.11 -0.75
CA VAL A 226 -3.06 10.10 -0.63
C VAL A 226 -3.86 10.38 0.63
N TYR A 227 -5.18 10.43 0.50
CA TYR A 227 -6.10 10.52 1.64
C TYR A 227 -6.66 9.16 1.96
N LEU A 228 -6.71 8.83 3.25
CA LEU A 228 -7.12 7.50 3.72
C LEU A 228 -8.25 7.60 4.72
N LEU A 229 -9.14 6.61 4.63
CA LEU A 229 -10.12 6.30 5.67
C LEU A 229 -10.11 4.79 5.91
N SER A 230 -9.94 4.37 7.15
CA SER A 230 -9.87 2.96 7.51
C SER A 230 -10.66 2.69 8.77
N GLY A 231 -11.32 1.53 8.81
CA GLY A 231 -12.06 1.06 9.97
C GLY A 231 -11.91 -0.45 10.14
N ALA A 232 -12.08 -0.90 11.37
CA ALA A 232 -12.09 -2.31 11.69
C ALA A 232 -13.06 -2.59 12.83
N LEU A 233 -13.68 -3.77 12.78
CA LEU A 233 -14.57 -4.31 13.79
C LEU A 233 -14.08 -5.71 14.17
N ARG A 234 -14.03 -6.01 15.47
CA ARG A 234 -13.69 -7.32 16.00
C ARG A 234 -14.71 -7.70 17.06
N THR A 235 -15.18 -8.94 17.03
CA THR A 235 -16.05 -9.47 18.07
C THR A 235 -15.68 -10.91 18.37
N GLY A 236 -15.78 -11.31 19.62
CA GLY A 236 -15.45 -12.66 20.06
C GLY A 236 -15.83 -12.88 21.50
N TRP A 237 -15.45 -14.01 22.03
CA TRP A 237 -15.76 -14.39 23.38
C TRP A 237 -14.49 -14.65 24.19
N ILE A 238 -14.39 -14.04 25.37
CA ILE A 238 -13.29 -14.24 26.31
C ILE A 238 -13.66 -15.40 27.22
N GLY A 239 -12.80 -16.42 27.27
CA GLY A 239 -12.93 -17.57 28.14
C GLY A 239 -11.61 -17.89 28.85
N THR A 240 -11.69 -18.67 29.91
CA THR A 240 -10.53 -19.18 30.66
C THR A 240 -10.45 -20.69 30.55
N LEU A 241 -9.26 -21.25 30.52
CA LEU A 241 -9.01 -22.69 30.43
C LEU A 241 -8.99 -23.34 31.85
N GLY A 242 -10.12 -23.91 32.24
CA GLY A 242 -10.25 -24.61 33.52
C GLY A 242 -9.94 -23.70 34.69
N GLU A 243 -9.13 -24.18 35.64
CA GLU A 243 -8.65 -23.42 36.80
C GLU A 243 -7.39 -22.59 36.48
N SER A 244 -6.90 -22.64 35.26
CA SER A 244 -5.73 -21.84 34.82
C SER A 244 -6.14 -20.38 34.59
N GLU A 245 -5.20 -19.47 34.81
CA GLU A 245 -5.38 -18.07 34.46
C GLU A 245 -5.19 -17.80 32.96
N VAL A 246 -5.09 -18.86 32.13
CA VAL A 246 -4.90 -18.76 30.69
C VAL A 246 -6.21 -18.33 30.04
N GLU A 247 -6.21 -17.17 29.45
CA GLU A 247 -7.34 -16.64 28.70
C GLU A 247 -7.23 -17.00 27.22
N PHE A 248 -8.37 -17.28 26.59
CA PHE A 248 -8.46 -17.42 25.14
C PHE A 248 -9.59 -16.55 24.60
N PHE A 249 -9.34 -15.98 23.41
CA PHE A 249 -10.25 -15.07 22.73
C PHE A 249 -10.38 -15.48 21.26
N PRO A 250 -11.26 -16.45 20.92
CA PRO A 250 -11.68 -16.68 19.54
C PRO A 250 -12.52 -15.49 19.08
N HIS A 251 -12.22 -14.97 17.89
CA HIS A 251 -12.87 -13.78 17.38
C HIS A 251 -13.05 -13.83 15.87
N VAL A 252 -13.98 -13.05 15.39
CA VAL A 252 -14.14 -12.70 13.99
C VAL A 252 -13.87 -11.21 13.81
N LEU A 253 -13.40 -10.83 12.62
CA LEU A 253 -13.08 -9.45 12.33
C LEU A 253 -13.51 -9.07 10.91
N MET A 254 -13.75 -7.78 10.73
CA MET A 254 -13.96 -7.13 9.44
C MET A 254 -13.13 -5.87 9.39
N THR A 255 -12.48 -5.62 8.26
CA THR A 255 -11.68 -4.42 8.03
C THR A 255 -12.07 -3.78 6.71
N GLY A 256 -12.00 -2.45 6.65
CA GLY A 256 -12.22 -1.70 5.42
C GLY A 256 -11.27 -0.53 5.35
N THR A 257 -10.70 -0.29 4.15
CA THR A 257 -9.81 0.84 3.89
C THR A 257 -10.16 1.44 2.54
N VAL A 258 -10.25 2.75 2.46
CA VAL A 258 -10.42 3.50 1.22
C VAL A 258 -9.25 4.48 1.08
N LEU A 259 -8.60 4.45 -0.07
CA LEU A 259 -7.58 5.40 -0.47
C LEU A 259 -8.15 6.29 -1.58
N ARG A 260 -8.00 7.59 -1.43
CA ARG A 260 -8.29 8.58 -2.47
C ARG A 260 -6.99 9.22 -2.92
N THR A 261 -6.67 9.06 -4.19
CA THR A 261 -5.53 9.70 -4.82
C THR A 261 -6.00 10.84 -5.71
N PRO A 262 -5.42 12.05 -5.64
CA PRO A 262 -5.74 13.14 -6.56
C PRO A 262 -5.25 12.84 -7.97
N THR A 263 -5.56 13.71 -8.91
CA THR A 263 -4.92 13.72 -10.24
C THR A 263 -3.45 14.10 -10.06
N LEU A 264 -2.58 13.37 -10.75
CA LEU A 264 -1.14 13.50 -10.71
C LEU A 264 -0.61 13.59 -12.13
N THR A 265 0.34 14.47 -12.39
CA THR A 265 1.12 14.48 -13.63
C THR A 265 2.58 14.27 -13.27
N GLU A 266 3.18 13.24 -13.84
CA GLU A 266 4.60 12.95 -13.71
C GLU A 266 5.42 13.98 -14.52
N SER A 267 6.71 14.07 -14.25
CA SER A 267 7.70 14.85 -15.00
C SER A 267 8.77 13.93 -15.59
N GLY A 268 9.28 14.28 -16.78
CA GLY A 268 10.28 13.51 -17.52
C GLY A 268 9.76 12.99 -18.86
N THR A 269 10.66 12.46 -19.70
CA THR A 269 10.31 11.92 -21.03
C THR A 269 9.48 10.64 -20.89
N GLY A 270 8.27 10.66 -21.43
CA GLY A 270 7.31 9.56 -21.27
C GLY A 270 6.48 9.65 -19.98
N ALA A 271 6.43 10.82 -19.35
CA ALA A 271 5.60 11.11 -18.19
C ALA A 271 4.13 10.80 -18.45
N LEU A 272 3.43 10.33 -17.40
CA LEU A 272 2.01 10.04 -17.44
C LEU A 272 1.20 11.08 -16.67
N SER A 273 0.01 11.36 -17.16
CA SER A 273 -1.05 12.02 -16.39
C SER A 273 -1.97 10.95 -15.81
N ILE A 274 -2.01 10.83 -14.50
CA ILE A 274 -2.75 9.81 -13.77
C ILE A 274 -3.96 10.47 -13.14
N ARG A 275 -5.14 9.95 -13.42
CA ARG A 275 -6.40 10.51 -12.90
C ARG A 275 -6.60 10.17 -11.45
N ARG A 276 -7.39 11.01 -10.80
CA ARG A 276 -7.91 10.73 -9.46
C ARG A 276 -8.53 9.34 -9.41
N SER A 277 -8.15 8.56 -8.41
CA SER A 277 -8.63 7.20 -8.20
C SER A 277 -9.17 7.01 -6.78
N PHE A 278 -10.11 6.09 -6.64
CA PHE A 278 -10.54 5.54 -5.38
C PHE A 278 -10.16 4.06 -5.36
N LEU A 279 -9.32 3.70 -4.40
CA LEU A 279 -8.90 2.33 -4.18
C LEU A 279 -9.47 1.86 -2.85
N HIS A 280 -9.84 0.60 -2.76
CA HIS A 280 -10.47 0.06 -1.56
C HIS A 280 -10.04 -1.36 -1.27
N SER A 281 -10.08 -1.70 0.00
CA SER A 281 -9.90 -3.04 0.53
C SER A 281 -11.03 -3.30 1.51
N ALA A 282 -11.63 -4.46 1.46
CA ALA A 282 -12.56 -4.96 2.46
C ALA A 282 -12.22 -6.42 2.73
N ALA A 283 -11.93 -6.75 3.97
CA ALA A 283 -11.57 -8.10 4.36
C ALA A 283 -12.38 -8.56 5.57
N ALA A 284 -12.63 -9.86 5.63
CA ALA A 284 -13.23 -10.51 6.78
C ALA A 284 -12.37 -11.72 7.18
N GLY A 285 -12.41 -12.07 8.46
CA GLY A 285 -11.58 -13.15 8.97
C GLY A 285 -11.98 -13.64 10.35
N ALA A 286 -11.19 -14.59 10.82
CA ALA A 286 -11.31 -15.16 12.15
C ALA A 286 -9.92 -15.36 12.74
N GLY A 287 -9.84 -15.32 14.06
CA GLY A 287 -8.59 -15.51 14.78
C GLY A 287 -8.79 -16.07 16.17
N LEU A 288 -7.67 -16.35 16.78
CA LEU A 288 -7.56 -16.78 18.18
C LEU A 288 -6.41 -16.04 18.84
N THR A 289 -6.67 -15.43 19.98
CA THR A 289 -5.64 -14.89 20.85
C THR A 289 -5.62 -15.68 22.15
N VAL A 290 -4.44 -16.01 22.64
CA VAL A 290 -4.23 -16.72 23.90
C VAL A 290 -3.31 -15.88 24.76
N ASN A 291 -3.76 -15.51 25.96
CA ASN A 291 -2.99 -14.79 26.96
C ASN A 291 -2.59 -15.74 28.09
N VAL A 292 -1.31 -15.79 28.38
CA VAL A 292 -0.73 -16.69 29.38
C VAL A 292 -0.03 -15.84 30.42
N PRO A 293 -0.64 -15.64 31.59
CA PRO A 293 0.03 -14.95 32.68
C PRO A 293 1.19 -15.83 33.19
N ALA A 294 2.34 -15.23 33.36
CA ALA A 294 3.49 -15.92 33.91
C ALA A 294 3.63 -15.57 35.43
N PRO A 295 3.76 -16.56 36.31
CA PRO A 295 3.94 -16.31 37.72
C PRO A 295 5.22 -15.51 37.93
N SER A 296 5.09 -14.38 38.61
CA SER A 296 6.22 -13.52 38.96
C SER A 296 6.83 -13.97 40.27
N GLN A 297 8.14 -14.25 40.26
CA GLN A 297 8.91 -14.44 41.51
C GLN A 297 9.19 -13.10 42.20
N PHE A 298 8.91 -11.98 41.55
CA PHE A 298 9.13 -10.63 42.08
C PHE A 298 7.76 -10.00 42.35
N SER A 299 7.53 -9.63 43.59
CA SER A 299 6.25 -9.11 44.10
C SER A 299 5.72 -7.85 43.40
N ASP A 300 6.59 -7.11 42.70
CA ASP A 300 6.26 -5.82 42.10
C ASP A 300 6.04 -5.88 40.59
N TYR A 301 6.27 -7.04 39.94
CA TYR A 301 6.15 -7.23 38.51
C TYR A 301 5.29 -8.44 38.18
N ALA A 302 4.49 -8.33 37.11
CA ALA A 302 3.81 -9.46 36.49
C ALA A 302 4.19 -9.52 35.01
N TRP A 303 4.29 -10.73 34.49
CA TRP A 303 4.56 -10.97 33.07
C TRP A 303 3.35 -11.59 32.42
N ASN A 304 3.09 -11.21 31.20
CA ASN A 304 2.03 -11.79 30.39
C ASN A 304 2.55 -12.09 28.98
N TRP A 305 2.33 -13.31 28.50
CA TRP A 305 2.57 -13.69 27.12
C TRP A 305 1.26 -13.66 26.35
N SER A 306 1.28 -13.09 25.15
CA SER A 306 0.14 -13.18 24.24
C SER A 306 0.57 -13.77 22.92
N LEU A 307 -0.20 -14.74 22.46
CA LEU A 307 -0.04 -15.38 21.15
C LEU A 307 -1.30 -15.15 20.35
N SER A 308 -1.17 -14.74 19.11
CA SER A 308 -2.33 -14.55 18.22
C SER A 308 -2.08 -15.18 16.85
N ILE A 309 -3.11 -15.78 16.30
CA ILE A 309 -3.18 -16.24 14.92
C ILE A 309 -4.47 -15.73 14.30
N GLU A 310 -4.40 -15.25 13.07
CA GLU A 310 -5.52 -14.64 12.38
C GLU A 310 -5.48 -15.05 10.91
N TRP A 311 -6.59 -15.54 10.39
CA TRP A 311 -6.81 -15.73 8.98
C TRP A 311 -7.81 -14.69 8.47
N THR A 312 -7.49 -14.02 7.37
CA THR A 312 -8.37 -13.05 6.72
C THR A 312 -8.46 -13.31 5.24
N ARG A 313 -9.60 -12.98 4.66
CA ARG A 313 -9.85 -13.03 3.24
C ARG A 313 -10.29 -11.68 2.72
N GLU A 314 -9.60 -11.20 1.68
CA GLU A 314 -10.02 -10.03 0.92
C GLU A 314 -11.33 -10.34 0.18
N LEU A 315 -12.36 -9.53 0.39
CA LEU A 315 -13.69 -9.69 -0.19
C LEU A 315 -13.79 -9.07 -1.58
N THR A 316 -12.94 -8.07 -1.85
CA THR A 316 -12.84 -7.43 -3.16
C THR A 316 -11.88 -8.20 -4.07
N GLU A 317 -12.18 -8.30 -5.36
CA GLU A 317 -11.28 -8.95 -6.34
C GLU A 317 -10.10 -8.05 -6.70
N ARG A 318 -10.32 -6.75 -6.68
CA ARG A 318 -9.34 -5.73 -7.00
C ARG A 318 -9.48 -4.52 -6.07
N ALA A 319 -8.40 -3.80 -5.86
CA ALA A 319 -8.42 -2.55 -5.11
C ALA A 319 -9.14 -1.43 -5.88
N GLY A 320 -9.09 -1.45 -7.21
CA GLY A 320 -9.75 -0.47 -8.07
C GLY A 320 -9.13 -0.38 -9.45
N ASN A 321 -9.53 0.63 -10.20
CA ASN A 321 -8.95 0.96 -11.49
C ASN A 321 -8.17 2.27 -11.41
N VAL A 322 -7.04 2.32 -12.09
CA VAL A 322 -6.23 3.52 -12.28
C VAL A 322 -6.30 3.92 -13.74
N SER A 323 -6.85 5.10 -14.02
CA SER A 323 -6.88 5.68 -15.36
C SER A 323 -5.69 6.60 -15.55
N PHE A 324 -5.03 6.51 -16.70
CA PHE A 324 -3.85 7.29 -17.02
C PHE A 324 -3.71 7.49 -18.54
N GLY A 325 -2.89 8.45 -18.93
CA GLY A 325 -2.51 8.71 -20.30
C GLY A 325 -1.16 9.40 -20.37
N LEU A 326 -0.60 9.50 -21.56
CA LEU A 326 0.64 10.27 -21.76
C LEU A 326 0.40 11.75 -21.49
N ALA A 327 1.28 12.36 -20.71
CA ALA A 327 1.22 13.79 -20.46
C ALA A 327 1.34 14.55 -21.79
N GLY A 328 0.39 15.45 -22.07
CA GLY A 328 0.32 16.20 -23.32
C GLY A 328 -0.39 15.50 -24.48
N ALA A 329 -0.76 14.22 -24.36
CA ALA A 329 -1.60 13.55 -25.35
C ALA A 329 -3.09 13.58 -24.94
N ALA A 330 -3.97 13.49 -25.92
CA ALA A 330 -5.38 13.31 -25.67
C ALA A 330 -5.73 11.83 -25.43
N GLY A 331 -6.77 11.60 -24.64
CA GLY A 331 -7.26 10.25 -24.33
C GLY A 331 -6.66 9.67 -23.05
N GLU A 332 -7.25 8.57 -22.62
CA GLU A 332 -6.89 7.85 -21.41
C GLU A 332 -7.02 6.35 -21.63
N THR A 333 -6.28 5.60 -20.84
CA THR A 333 -6.42 4.16 -20.72
C THR A 333 -6.55 3.80 -19.25
N ALA A 334 -6.89 2.56 -18.91
CA ALA A 334 -7.05 2.13 -17.53
C ALA A 334 -6.39 0.78 -17.30
N ARG A 335 -5.90 0.60 -16.07
CA ARG A 335 -5.38 -0.66 -15.57
C ARG A 335 -6.05 -0.98 -14.23
N SER A 336 -6.37 -2.26 -14.01
CA SER A 336 -6.83 -2.73 -12.71
C SER A 336 -5.66 -2.90 -11.76
N MET A 337 -5.88 -2.58 -10.49
CA MET A 337 -5.00 -2.91 -9.39
C MET A 337 -5.58 -4.14 -8.67
N ASP A 338 -5.15 -5.31 -9.10
CA ASP A 338 -5.64 -6.57 -8.59
C ASP A 338 -4.90 -6.98 -7.31
N TRP A 339 -5.56 -7.73 -6.44
CA TRP A 339 -4.91 -8.36 -5.30
C TRP A 339 -4.16 -9.62 -5.78
N PRO A 340 -2.85 -9.74 -5.49
CA PRO A 340 -2.06 -10.90 -5.93
C PRO A 340 -2.59 -12.19 -5.30
N GLU A 341 -3.01 -12.12 -4.05
CA GLU A 341 -3.71 -13.17 -3.33
C GLU A 341 -4.77 -12.57 -2.39
N ARG A 342 -5.81 -13.36 -2.10
CA ARG A 342 -6.94 -12.89 -1.30
C ARG A 342 -6.93 -13.46 0.13
N ASN A 343 -6.23 -14.54 0.38
CA ASN A 343 -6.12 -15.16 1.69
C ASN A 343 -4.83 -14.74 2.36
N ARG A 344 -4.92 -14.38 3.62
CA ARG A 344 -3.80 -13.95 4.46
C ARG A 344 -3.80 -14.72 5.75
N LEU A 345 -2.63 -15.10 6.22
CA LEU A 345 -2.40 -15.65 7.53
C LEU A 345 -1.45 -14.72 8.27
N ALA A 346 -1.85 -14.26 9.44
CA ALA A 346 -1.02 -13.45 10.31
C ALA A 346 -0.85 -14.14 11.67
N GLY A 347 0.30 -13.92 12.29
CA GLY A 347 0.58 -14.39 13.64
C GLY A 347 1.36 -13.35 14.41
N SER A 348 1.21 -13.35 15.71
CA SER A 348 2.00 -12.49 16.58
C SER A 348 2.32 -13.13 17.91
N VAL A 349 3.43 -12.70 18.49
CA VAL A 349 3.82 -13.00 19.85
C VAL A 349 4.14 -11.69 20.57
N SER A 350 3.66 -11.53 21.79
CA SER A 350 4.04 -10.40 22.63
C SER A 350 4.38 -10.85 24.04
N LEU A 351 5.28 -10.09 24.65
CA LEU A 351 5.65 -10.21 26.05
C LEU A 351 5.41 -8.87 26.71
N GLU A 352 4.58 -8.85 27.74
CA GLU A 352 4.22 -7.68 28.50
C GLU A 352 4.78 -7.75 29.91
N LEU A 353 5.33 -6.65 30.38
CA LEU A 353 5.77 -6.43 31.76
C LEU A 353 4.84 -5.41 32.40
N LEU A 354 4.13 -5.83 33.41
CA LEU A 354 3.24 -5.01 34.25
C LEU A 354 3.93 -4.68 35.56
N ARG A 355 3.98 -3.40 35.92
CA ARG A 355 4.49 -2.95 37.23
C ARG A 355 3.34 -2.35 38.02
N LYS A 356 3.24 -2.68 39.32
CA LYS A 356 2.20 -2.15 40.25
C LYS A 356 2.17 -0.62 40.37
N SER A 357 3.21 0.08 39.94
CA SER A 357 3.30 1.56 39.97
C SER A 357 2.61 2.25 38.77
N GLY A 358 1.75 1.57 38.02
CA GLY A 358 1.05 2.15 36.87
C GLY A 358 1.86 2.26 35.59
N PHE A 359 3.10 1.77 35.56
CA PHE A 359 3.91 1.66 34.33
C PHE A 359 3.86 0.24 33.77
N SER A 360 3.70 0.11 32.48
CA SER A 360 3.87 -1.16 31.78
C SER A 360 4.63 -1.00 30.48
N ALA A 361 5.26 -2.07 30.03
CA ALA A 361 5.96 -2.14 28.77
C ALA A 361 5.66 -3.47 28.08
N ALA A 362 5.53 -3.48 26.76
CA ALA A 362 5.38 -4.70 26.00
C ALA A 362 6.30 -4.69 24.77
N LEU A 363 6.75 -5.88 24.37
CA LEU A 363 7.44 -6.12 23.10
C LEU A 363 6.58 -7.06 22.28
N ARG A 364 6.45 -6.78 21.00
CA ARG A 364 5.63 -7.56 20.08
C ARG A 364 6.34 -7.79 18.75
N LEU A 365 6.21 -9.00 18.25
CA LEU A 365 6.61 -9.41 16.91
C LEU A 365 5.38 -9.87 16.14
N ASP A 366 5.24 -9.41 14.90
CA ASP A 366 4.18 -9.76 13.99
C ASP A 366 4.75 -10.35 12.70
N GLY A 367 4.04 -11.33 12.14
CA GLY A 367 4.30 -11.87 10.82
C GLY A 367 2.99 -11.98 10.03
N GLU A 368 3.06 -11.79 8.72
CA GLU A 368 1.93 -11.98 7.80
C GLU A 368 2.42 -12.63 6.51
N THR A 369 1.62 -13.50 5.93
CA THR A 369 1.89 -14.08 4.61
C THR A 369 0.61 -14.15 3.78
N MET A 370 0.77 -13.98 2.47
CA MET A 370 -0.26 -14.20 1.44
C MET A 370 0.35 -15.14 0.40
N GLY A 371 0.37 -16.44 0.70
CA GLY A 371 1.03 -17.43 -0.16
C GLY A 371 2.50 -17.10 -0.42
N SER A 372 2.91 -17.17 -1.69
CA SER A 372 4.27 -16.81 -2.12
C SER A 372 4.41 -15.35 -2.56
N ALA A 373 3.28 -14.63 -2.71
CA ALA A 373 3.27 -13.29 -3.32
C ALA A 373 3.54 -12.17 -2.34
N HIS A 374 3.26 -12.38 -1.05
CA HIS A 374 3.41 -11.34 -0.03
C HIS A 374 3.90 -11.93 1.29
N SER A 375 4.81 -11.22 1.92
CA SER A 375 5.20 -11.47 3.31
C SER A 375 5.44 -10.15 4.04
N ALA A 376 5.16 -10.15 5.33
CA ALA A 376 5.44 -9.01 6.18
C ALA A 376 6.00 -9.46 7.53
N GLY A 377 6.92 -8.70 8.06
CA GLY A 377 7.42 -8.82 9.42
C GLY A 377 7.43 -7.46 10.10
N ALA A 378 7.06 -7.41 11.37
CA ALA A 378 7.09 -6.18 12.16
C ALA A 378 7.55 -6.45 13.58
N ALA A 379 8.18 -5.44 14.18
CA ALA A 379 8.50 -5.39 15.59
C ALA A 379 8.01 -4.07 16.17
N SER A 380 7.44 -4.12 17.37
CA SER A 380 7.00 -2.95 18.09
C SER A 380 7.31 -3.09 19.59
N ALA A 381 7.44 -1.94 20.24
CA ALA A 381 7.49 -1.83 21.69
C ALA A 381 6.36 -0.93 22.13
N GLU A 382 5.69 -1.26 23.23
CA GLU A 382 4.66 -0.42 23.80
C GLU A 382 5.09 0.03 25.18
N LEU A 383 4.90 1.31 25.47
CA LEU A 383 5.12 1.91 26.78
C LEU A 383 3.80 2.54 27.22
N ARG A 384 3.36 2.23 28.46
CA ARG A 384 2.11 2.74 29.01
C ARG A 384 2.33 3.33 30.40
N TRP A 385 1.61 4.39 30.68
CA TRP A 385 1.59 5.05 31.99
C TRP A 385 0.14 5.36 32.37
N THR A 386 -0.27 4.86 33.52
CA THR A 386 -1.60 5.06 34.10
C THR A 386 -1.50 5.97 35.32
N TRP A 387 -2.43 6.93 35.47
CA TRP A 387 -2.54 7.84 36.61
C TRP A 387 -3.98 8.16 36.97
#